data_2ecadacb59bfa596f7aa771abb0c56d1
#
_entry.id   2ecadacb59bfa596f7aa771abb0c56d1
#
_cell.length_a   1.000
_cell.length_b   1.000
_cell.length_c   1.000
_cell.angle_alpha   90.00
_cell.angle_beta   90.00
_cell.angle_gamma   90.00
#
_symmetry.space_group_name_H-M   'P 1'
#
loop_
_entity.id
_entity.type
_entity.pdbx_description
1 polymer ?
#
loop_
_entity_poly.entity_id
_entity_poly.type
_entity_poly.pdbx_seq_one_letter_code
_entity_poly.pdbx_strand_id
1 'polypeptide(L)'
;MRSDNILTESDPSRIDWETLPEEDHGLRSPEGPVADEANLTALSDGSLFCTYRTIAGHPCHAYSRDGGRSWTSAAFMTYGPGERLVVHPRAANFVRRLNEGRHAGKFVYWFHNNNARWYNHGDAAGSRNPAWLVGGVEEDGPDGKAIRWGNPQVVLYSEDLHAGISYPDFVEEGEDLYITETQKSVARVHKVDQALVDSLFLPQNPPNGSV
;
A
#
# COMPACT_ATOMS: atom_id res chain seq x y z
N MET A 1 -11.27 11.54 5.21
CA MET A 1 -12.41 12.43 4.91
C MET A 1 -13.04 12.03 3.60
N ARG A 2 -14.34 12.17 3.47
CA ARG A 2 -15.14 11.85 2.28
C ARG A 2 -16.03 13.04 1.90
N SER A 3 -16.25 13.21 0.62
CA SER A 3 -17.21 14.19 0.07
C SER A 3 -17.94 13.55 -1.10
N ASP A 4 -19.25 13.74 -1.15
CA ASP A 4 -20.08 13.27 -2.26
C ASP A 4 -20.23 14.30 -3.38
N ASN A 5 -19.88 15.56 -3.14
CA ASN A 5 -20.10 16.66 -4.08
C ASN A 5 -18.82 17.37 -4.58
N ILE A 6 -17.64 16.97 -4.13
CA ILE A 6 -16.37 17.65 -4.51
C ILE A 6 -16.12 17.72 -6.02
N LEU A 7 -16.62 16.76 -6.79
CA LEU A 7 -16.45 16.74 -8.25
C LEU A 7 -17.49 17.55 -9.01
N THR A 8 -18.55 18.00 -8.35
CA THR A 8 -19.70 18.67 -8.98
C THR A 8 -19.96 20.06 -8.43
N GLU A 9 -19.50 20.36 -7.22
CA GLU A 9 -19.64 21.68 -6.60
C GLU A 9 -18.45 22.58 -6.97
N SER A 10 -18.75 23.73 -7.54
CA SER A 10 -17.73 24.72 -7.98
C SER A 10 -17.35 25.71 -6.88
N ASP A 11 -18.18 25.86 -5.84
CA ASP A 11 -17.89 26.72 -4.71
C ASP A 11 -17.27 25.92 -3.58
N PRO A 12 -15.97 26.12 -3.25
CA PRO A 12 -15.30 25.37 -2.20
C PRO A 12 -15.98 25.46 -0.82
N SER A 13 -16.71 26.55 -0.56
CA SER A 13 -17.43 26.76 0.73
C SER A 13 -18.67 25.87 0.88
N ARG A 14 -19.12 25.24 -0.22
CA ARG A 14 -20.29 24.35 -0.28
C ARG A 14 -19.91 22.88 -0.40
N ILE A 15 -18.64 22.55 -0.38
CA ILE A 15 -18.21 21.16 -0.39
C ILE A 15 -18.49 20.57 0.99
N ASP A 16 -19.31 19.53 1.01
CA ASP A 16 -19.62 18.80 2.23
C ASP A 16 -18.54 17.79 2.53
N TRP A 17 -18.03 17.79 3.76
CA TRP A 17 -17.01 16.88 4.23
C TRP A 17 -17.48 16.09 5.43
N GLU A 18 -17.24 14.80 5.42
CA GLU A 18 -17.44 13.91 6.57
C GLU A 18 -16.17 13.15 6.92
N THR A 19 -15.90 12.95 8.20
CA THR A 19 -14.82 12.09 8.68
C THR A 19 -15.39 10.68 8.93
N LEU A 20 -14.77 9.68 8.34
CA LEU A 20 -15.20 8.28 8.42
C LEU A 20 -14.06 7.40 8.93
N PRO A 21 -14.37 6.29 9.61
CA PRO A 21 -15.68 5.75 9.95
C PRO A 21 -16.35 6.37 11.18
N GLU A 22 -15.64 7.11 12.00
CA GLU A 22 -16.12 7.64 13.28
C GLU A 22 -16.01 9.16 13.29
N GLU A 23 -16.99 9.87 12.89
CA GLU A 23 -17.16 11.34 12.81
C GLU A 23 -15.91 12.21 13.10
N ASP A 24 -15.23 11.99 14.22
CA ASP A 24 -14.04 12.71 14.67
C ASP A 24 -12.73 11.92 14.46
N HIS A 25 -12.80 10.64 14.11
CA HIS A 25 -11.65 9.76 13.95
C HIS A 25 -11.70 8.98 12.63
N GLY A 26 -10.53 8.87 11.98
CA GLY A 26 -10.31 7.92 10.89
C GLY A 26 -9.94 6.51 11.41
N LEU A 27 -9.42 5.70 10.50
CA LEU A 27 -8.90 4.37 10.82
C LEU A 27 -7.72 4.48 11.79
N ARG A 28 -7.66 3.58 12.77
CA ARG A 28 -6.64 3.54 13.82
C ARG A 28 -5.65 2.40 13.59
N SER A 29 -4.57 2.39 14.35
CA SER A 29 -3.66 1.25 14.46
C SER A 29 -4.08 0.37 15.64
N PRO A 30 -4.01 -0.97 15.52
CA PRO A 30 -4.21 -1.87 16.67
C PRO A 30 -3.16 -1.65 17.76
N GLU A 31 -1.98 -1.16 17.41
CA GLU A 31 -0.85 -0.95 18.32
C GLU A 31 -0.17 0.39 18.01
N GLY A 32 0.05 1.18 19.03
CA GLY A 32 0.74 2.46 18.94
C GLY A 32 -0.12 3.62 18.41
N PRO A 33 0.38 4.86 18.52
CA PRO A 33 -0.39 6.06 18.26
C PRO A 33 -0.39 6.51 16.78
N VAL A 34 0.34 5.84 15.89
CA VAL A 34 0.55 6.29 14.51
C VAL A 34 -0.30 5.47 13.55
N ALA A 35 -1.18 6.16 12.82
CA ALA A 35 -1.97 5.66 11.71
C ALA A 35 -2.03 6.78 10.65
N ASP A 36 -0.96 6.89 9.84
CA ASP A 36 -0.73 8.04 8.96
C ASP A 36 -0.66 7.63 7.49
N GLU A 37 -0.82 8.62 6.61
CA GLU A 37 -0.56 8.51 5.18
C GLU A 37 -1.36 7.37 4.54
N ALA A 38 -2.69 7.41 4.76
CA ALA A 38 -3.59 6.45 4.17
C ALA A 38 -3.59 6.52 2.64
N ASN A 39 -3.50 5.36 2.01
CA ASN A 39 -3.63 5.19 0.58
C ASN A 39 -4.78 4.23 0.27
N LEU A 40 -5.63 4.59 -0.69
CA LEU A 40 -6.83 3.84 -1.04
C LEU A 40 -6.77 3.36 -2.48
N THR A 41 -7.31 2.16 -2.72
CA THR A 41 -7.55 1.64 -4.05
C THR A 41 -8.89 0.92 -4.12
N ALA A 42 -9.54 0.96 -5.30
CA ALA A 42 -10.80 0.27 -5.52
C ALA A 42 -10.56 -1.16 -6.02
N LEU A 43 -11.37 -2.09 -5.55
CA LEU A 43 -11.44 -3.47 -6.00
C LEU A 43 -12.49 -3.63 -7.11
N SER A 44 -12.50 -4.78 -7.79
CA SER A 44 -13.37 -5.02 -8.94
C SER A 44 -14.86 -5.08 -8.58
N ASP A 45 -15.19 -5.40 -7.33
CA ASP A 45 -16.56 -5.41 -6.80
C ASP A 45 -17.03 -4.04 -6.29
N GLY A 46 -16.22 -2.98 -6.46
CA GLY A 46 -16.50 -1.62 -5.98
C GLY A 46 -16.15 -1.39 -4.51
N SER A 47 -15.69 -2.40 -3.79
CA SER A 47 -15.17 -2.19 -2.44
C SER A 47 -13.84 -1.42 -2.46
N LEU A 48 -13.46 -0.88 -1.31
CA LEU A 48 -12.23 -0.12 -1.14
C LEU A 48 -11.26 -0.90 -0.24
N PHE A 49 -10.00 -0.89 -0.61
CA PHE A 49 -8.88 -1.29 0.22
C PHE A 49 -8.12 -0.05 0.66
N CYS A 50 -7.86 0.07 1.95
CA CYS A 50 -7.05 1.14 2.53
C CYS A 50 -5.83 0.53 3.21
N THR A 51 -4.65 1.10 2.97
CA THR A 51 -3.42 0.78 3.69
C THR A 51 -2.78 2.05 4.23
N TYR A 52 -2.09 1.95 5.35
CA TYR A 52 -1.43 3.09 6.00
C TYR A 52 -0.27 2.63 6.89
N ARG A 53 0.65 3.54 7.16
CA ARG A 53 1.82 3.28 7.99
C ARG A 53 1.50 3.34 9.48
N THR A 54 2.26 2.60 10.26
CA THR A 54 2.28 2.62 11.72
C THR A 54 3.72 2.74 12.24
N ILE A 55 3.91 2.70 13.54
CA ILE A 55 5.23 2.52 14.19
C ILE A 55 5.39 1.12 14.79
N ALA A 56 4.42 0.25 14.58
CA ALA A 56 4.43 -1.11 15.13
C ALA A 56 5.32 -2.10 14.35
N GLY A 57 5.97 -1.64 13.29
CA GLY A 57 6.80 -2.48 12.41
C GLY A 57 6.00 -3.23 11.33
N HIS A 58 4.72 -2.92 11.21
CA HIS A 58 3.79 -3.49 10.23
C HIS A 58 2.87 -2.40 9.69
N PRO A 59 2.51 -2.43 8.40
CA PRO A 59 1.47 -1.56 7.88
C PRO A 59 0.10 -2.10 8.32
N CYS A 60 -0.87 -1.19 8.46
CA CYS A 60 -2.26 -1.57 8.66
C CYS A 60 -3.04 -1.56 7.35
N HIS A 61 -4.15 -2.29 7.36
CA HIS A 61 -5.15 -2.23 6.31
C HIS A 61 -6.57 -2.35 6.86
N ALA A 62 -7.52 -1.92 6.05
CA ALA A 62 -8.95 -2.12 6.26
C ALA A 62 -9.67 -2.15 4.91
N TYR A 63 -10.84 -2.77 4.87
CA TYR A 63 -11.73 -2.81 3.71
C TYR A 63 -13.03 -2.07 4.01
N SER A 64 -13.57 -1.39 3.00
CA SER A 64 -14.93 -0.87 3.02
C SER A 64 -15.75 -1.49 1.89
N ARG A 65 -16.98 -1.88 2.21
CA ARG A 65 -17.92 -2.51 1.26
C ARG A 65 -19.07 -1.60 0.84
N ASP A 66 -19.07 -0.35 1.33
CA ASP A 66 -20.16 0.61 1.20
C ASP A 66 -19.70 2.02 0.78
N GLY A 67 -18.59 2.07 0.02
CA GLY A 67 -18.04 3.32 -0.51
C GLY A 67 -17.37 4.19 0.56
N GLY A 68 -16.77 3.57 1.58
CA GLY A 68 -16.01 4.26 2.61
C GLY A 68 -16.81 4.68 3.84
N ARG A 69 -18.12 4.33 3.91
CA ARG A 69 -18.99 4.72 5.06
C ARG A 69 -18.66 3.90 6.30
N SER A 70 -18.50 2.61 6.12
CA SER A 70 -18.02 1.73 7.18
C SER A 70 -16.76 0.97 6.73
N TRP A 71 -15.97 0.53 7.69
CA TRP A 71 -14.72 -0.16 7.47
C TRP A 71 -14.61 -1.38 8.38
N THR A 72 -13.94 -2.43 7.88
CA THR A 72 -13.54 -3.54 8.76
C THR A 72 -12.65 -3.01 9.87
N SER A 73 -12.57 -3.74 10.97
CA SER A 73 -11.58 -3.45 12.01
C SER A 73 -10.18 -3.40 11.38
N ALA A 74 -9.42 -2.36 11.71
CA ALA A 74 -8.04 -2.23 11.25
C ALA A 74 -7.20 -3.42 11.73
N ALA A 75 -6.45 -4.01 10.84
CA ALA A 75 -5.57 -5.14 11.13
C ALA A 75 -4.18 -4.90 10.54
N PHE A 76 -3.16 -5.49 11.13
CA PHE A 76 -1.85 -5.53 10.49
C PHE A 76 -1.93 -6.35 9.20
N MET A 77 -1.28 -5.84 8.16
CA MET A 77 -1.32 -6.44 6.84
C MET A 77 -0.59 -7.78 6.82
N THR A 78 -1.21 -8.78 6.20
CA THR A 78 -0.64 -10.10 5.93
C THR A 78 -0.49 -10.30 4.42
N TYR A 79 0.34 -11.26 4.00
CA TYR A 79 0.46 -11.64 2.58
C TYR A 79 -0.80 -12.33 2.06
N GLY A 80 -1.55 -12.97 2.93
CA GLY A 80 -2.85 -13.59 2.67
C GLY A 80 -3.50 -14.02 3.98
N PRO A 81 -4.78 -14.45 3.98
CA PRO A 81 -5.47 -14.90 5.19
C PRO A 81 -4.70 -16.00 5.92
N GLY A 82 -4.35 -15.74 7.19
CA GLY A 82 -3.59 -16.68 8.02
C GLY A 82 -2.10 -16.79 7.70
N GLU A 83 -1.59 -16.00 6.77
CA GLU A 83 -0.18 -15.97 6.40
C GLU A 83 0.63 -14.99 7.28
N ARG A 84 1.95 -14.94 7.04
CA ARG A 84 2.86 -14.06 7.76
C ARG A 84 2.49 -12.58 7.60
N LEU A 85 2.82 -11.79 8.60
CA LEU A 85 2.70 -10.34 8.56
C LEU A 85 3.67 -9.71 7.54
N VAL A 86 3.20 -8.68 6.87
CA VAL A 86 4.07 -7.77 6.11
C VAL A 86 4.86 -6.94 7.11
N VAL A 87 6.16 -6.81 6.91
CA VAL A 87 7.02 -5.96 7.74
C VAL A 87 7.27 -4.63 7.04
N HIS A 88 7.19 -3.52 7.80
CA HIS A 88 7.33 -2.18 7.25
C HIS A 88 7.70 -1.19 8.37
N PRO A 89 8.70 -0.30 8.16
CA PRO A 89 9.05 0.71 9.15
C PRO A 89 8.02 1.85 9.14
N ARG A 90 8.25 2.88 9.93
CA ARG A 90 7.46 4.12 9.85
C ARG A 90 7.83 4.91 8.58
N ALA A 91 7.36 4.44 7.46
CA ALA A 91 7.59 5.03 6.14
C ALA A 91 6.30 5.04 5.31
N ALA A 92 6.26 5.84 4.25
CA ALA A 92 5.15 5.78 3.30
C ALA A 92 5.08 4.37 2.69
N ASN A 93 3.89 3.81 2.62
CA ASN A 93 3.56 2.64 1.83
C ASN A 93 2.49 3.02 0.81
N PHE A 94 2.42 2.30 -0.29
CA PHE A 94 1.56 2.71 -1.38
C PHE A 94 1.06 1.51 -2.18
N VAL A 95 -0.24 1.46 -2.41
CA VAL A 95 -0.88 0.47 -3.27
C VAL A 95 -1.42 1.14 -4.53
N ARG A 96 -1.20 0.49 -5.69
CA ARG A 96 -1.78 0.91 -6.95
C ARG A 96 -2.43 -0.27 -7.65
N ARG A 97 -3.66 -0.11 -8.11
CA ARG A 97 -4.26 -1.00 -9.11
C ARG A 97 -3.72 -0.61 -10.47
N LEU A 98 -3.18 -1.58 -11.20
CA LEU A 98 -2.74 -1.39 -12.57
C LEU A 98 -3.96 -1.34 -13.50
N ASN A 99 -3.98 -0.37 -14.40
CA ASN A 99 -5.09 -0.14 -15.30
C ASN A 99 -4.72 -0.47 -16.75
N GLU A 100 -3.43 -0.54 -17.07
CA GLU A 100 -2.91 -0.74 -18.41
C GLU A 100 -2.07 -2.03 -18.50
N GLY A 101 -1.77 -2.43 -19.73
CA GLY A 101 -0.89 -3.55 -20.06
C GLY A 101 -1.43 -4.92 -19.64
N ARG A 102 -0.53 -5.92 -19.73
CA ARG A 102 -0.85 -7.34 -19.46
C ARG A 102 -1.19 -7.67 -18.02
N HIS A 103 -0.91 -6.76 -17.11
CA HIS A 103 -1.20 -6.92 -15.68
C HIS A 103 -2.35 -6.04 -15.21
N ALA A 104 -3.12 -5.44 -16.13
CA ALA A 104 -4.30 -4.67 -15.82
C ALA A 104 -5.26 -5.42 -14.86
N GLY A 105 -5.78 -4.71 -13.87
CA GLY A 105 -6.65 -5.27 -12.83
C GLY A 105 -5.92 -5.89 -11.64
N LYS A 106 -4.61 -6.10 -11.71
CA LYS A 106 -3.77 -6.54 -10.59
C LYS A 106 -3.25 -5.33 -9.81
N PHE A 107 -2.57 -5.60 -8.70
CA PHE A 107 -2.08 -4.56 -7.78
C PHE A 107 -0.57 -4.64 -7.64
N VAL A 108 0.06 -3.50 -7.44
CA VAL A 108 1.43 -3.39 -6.93
C VAL A 108 1.40 -2.67 -5.60
N TYR A 109 2.23 -3.13 -4.67
CA TYR A 109 2.36 -2.52 -3.35
C TYR A 109 3.83 -2.22 -3.07
N TRP A 110 4.08 -0.96 -2.74
CA TRP A 110 5.38 -0.44 -2.34
C TRP A 110 5.54 -0.44 -0.83
N PHE A 111 6.69 -0.93 -0.35
CA PHE A 111 7.04 -0.96 1.07
C PHE A 111 8.55 -1.14 1.27
N HIS A 112 9.04 -1.24 2.50
CA HIS A 112 10.48 -1.35 2.78
C HIS A 112 10.92 -2.69 3.35
N ASN A 113 10.03 -3.64 3.57
CA ASN A 113 10.28 -5.03 4.00
C ASN A 113 11.27 -5.18 5.17
N ASN A 114 11.22 -4.25 6.11
CA ASN A 114 11.87 -4.34 7.41
C ASN A 114 10.96 -3.70 8.45
N ASN A 115 11.09 -4.06 9.72
CA ASN A 115 10.14 -3.59 10.71
C ASN A 115 10.66 -2.45 11.58
N ALA A 116 11.94 -2.11 11.58
CA ALA A 116 12.55 -1.03 12.37
C ALA A 116 11.98 -0.89 13.81
N ARG A 117 11.38 -1.98 14.36
CA ARG A 117 10.60 -1.95 15.61
C ARG A 117 11.47 -1.70 16.86
N TRP A 118 12.74 -2.05 16.73
CA TRP A 118 13.74 -1.87 17.79
C TRP A 118 14.25 -0.44 17.92
N TYR A 119 13.98 0.37 16.91
CA TYR A 119 14.46 1.74 16.86
C TYR A 119 13.49 2.68 17.60
N ASN A 120 13.99 3.81 18.03
CA ASN A 120 13.14 4.89 18.47
C ASN A 120 12.31 5.42 17.27
N HIS A 121 11.35 6.29 17.55
CA HIS A 121 10.45 6.81 16.52
C HIS A 121 11.16 7.48 15.33
N GLY A 122 12.26 8.17 15.55
CA GLY A 122 13.07 8.78 14.48
C GLY A 122 13.78 7.75 13.64
N ASP A 123 14.42 6.75 14.25
CA ASP A 123 15.15 5.70 13.56
C ASP A 123 14.22 4.82 12.73
N ALA A 124 13.03 4.51 13.26
CA ALA A 124 12.00 3.80 12.52
C ALA A 124 11.61 4.54 11.22
N ALA A 125 11.61 5.87 11.24
CA ALA A 125 11.36 6.68 10.04
C ALA A 125 12.54 6.70 9.06
N GLY A 126 13.74 6.36 9.48
CA GLY A 126 14.97 6.35 8.69
C GLY A 126 15.22 5.07 7.88
N SER A 127 14.55 3.96 8.19
CA SER A 127 14.81 2.64 7.60
C SER A 127 14.10 2.46 6.23
N ARG A 128 14.57 3.21 5.20
CA ARG A 128 13.88 3.32 3.90
C ARG A 128 14.69 2.85 2.69
N ASN A 129 15.69 2.01 2.91
CA ASN A 129 16.52 1.43 1.87
C ASN A 129 16.79 -0.04 2.20
N PRO A 130 16.55 -0.98 1.29
CA PRO A 130 15.97 -0.81 -0.05
C PRO A 130 14.46 -0.58 -0.05
N ALA A 131 13.93 -0.20 -1.22
CA ALA A 131 12.51 -0.22 -1.49
C ALA A 131 12.12 -1.51 -2.22
N TRP A 132 10.92 -2.01 -1.91
CA TRP A 132 10.41 -3.28 -2.40
C TRP A 132 9.07 -3.09 -3.10
N LEU A 133 8.80 -3.95 -4.07
CA LEU A 133 7.48 -4.15 -4.64
C LEU A 133 7.00 -5.58 -4.36
N VAL A 134 5.69 -5.72 -4.22
CA VAL A 134 5.01 -7.00 -4.26
C VAL A 134 3.78 -6.88 -5.14
N GLY A 135 3.53 -7.89 -5.97
CA GLY A 135 2.32 -8.00 -6.78
C GLY A 135 1.16 -8.56 -5.96
N GLY A 136 -0.04 -8.08 -6.25
CA GLY A 136 -1.27 -8.53 -5.61
C GLY A 136 -2.33 -8.93 -6.63
N VAL A 137 -3.13 -9.93 -6.28
CA VAL A 137 -4.29 -10.36 -7.07
C VAL A 137 -5.53 -10.40 -6.19
N GLU A 138 -6.68 -10.11 -6.79
CA GLU A 138 -7.95 -10.24 -6.08
C GLU A 138 -8.33 -11.70 -5.91
N GLU A 139 -8.82 -12.03 -4.73
CA GLU A 139 -9.43 -13.31 -4.41
C GLU A 139 -10.80 -13.10 -3.78
N ASP A 140 -11.69 -14.08 -3.95
CA ASP A 140 -12.97 -14.09 -3.24
C ASP A 140 -12.74 -14.50 -1.78
N GLY A 141 -13.13 -13.64 -0.86
CA GLY A 141 -13.14 -13.90 0.57
C GLY A 141 -14.57 -14.01 1.10
N PRO A 142 -14.74 -14.42 2.37
CA PRO A 142 -16.07 -14.58 2.97
C PRO A 142 -16.86 -13.26 3.03
N ASP A 143 -16.19 -12.14 3.10
CA ASP A 143 -16.82 -10.82 3.26
C ASP A 143 -16.66 -9.94 2.00
N GLY A 144 -16.36 -10.53 0.83
CA GLY A 144 -16.11 -9.85 -0.44
C GLY A 144 -14.67 -9.97 -0.92
N LYS A 145 -14.30 -9.23 -1.95
CA LYS A 145 -12.96 -9.28 -2.53
C LYS A 145 -11.89 -8.89 -1.51
N ALA A 146 -10.76 -9.59 -1.58
CA ALA A 146 -9.54 -9.29 -0.83
C ALA A 146 -8.32 -9.35 -1.75
N ILE A 147 -7.21 -8.76 -1.35
CA ILE A 147 -5.97 -8.84 -2.11
C ILE A 147 -5.06 -9.88 -1.46
N ARG A 148 -4.61 -10.86 -2.25
CA ARG A 148 -3.52 -11.76 -1.89
C ARG A 148 -2.23 -11.23 -2.51
N TRP A 149 -1.21 -11.07 -1.69
CA TRP A 149 0.10 -10.58 -2.08
C TRP A 149 1.07 -11.73 -2.39
N GLY A 150 1.88 -11.54 -3.41
CA GLY A 150 2.88 -12.50 -3.86
C GLY A 150 4.22 -12.41 -3.11
N ASN A 151 5.31 -12.73 -3.80
CA ASN A 151 6.65 -12.61 -3.26
C ASN A 151 7.23 -11.21 -3.52
N PRO A 152 7.76 -10.54 -2.49
CA PRO A 152 8.36 -9.23 -2.65
C PRO A 152 9.69 -9.29 -3.40
N GLN A 153 9.93 -8.26 -4.22
CA GLN A 153 11.16 -8.04 -4.98
C GLN A 153 11.75 -6.68 -4.63
N VAL A 154 13.08 -6.59 -4.57
CA VAL A 154 13.76 -5.29 -4.46
C VAL A 154 13.60 -4.54 -5.77
N VAL A 155 13.08 -3.31 -5.71
CA VAL A 155 12.90 -2.47 -6.89
C VAL A 155 13.89 -1.32 -6.95
N LEU A 156 14.21 -0.70 -5.82
CA LEU A 156 15.20 0.36 -5.75
C LEU A 156 16.15 0.12 -4.58
N TYR A 157 17.41 0.41 -4.83
CA TYR A 157 18.49 0.28 -3.84
C TYR A 157 19.48 1.43 -4.00
N SER A 158 20.02 1.91 -2.89
CA SER A 158 21.14 2.84 -2.86
C SER A 158 22.30 2.26 -2.03
N GLU A 159 23.53 2.44 -2.48
CA GLU A 159 24.73 2.07 -1.71
C GLU A 159 24.88 2.90 -0.42
N ASP A 160 24.34 4.12 -0.43
CA ASP A 160 24.15 4.89 0.80
C ASP A 160 22.99 4.29 1.61
N LEU A 161 23.33 3.55 2.67
CA LEU A 161 22.35 2.89 3.54
C LEU A 161 21.41 3.87 4.26
N HIS A 162 21.78 5.14 4.32
CA HIS A 162 20.95 6.21 4.88
C HIS A 162 20.08 6.92 3.84
N ALA A 163 20.16 6.52 2.57
CA ALA A 163 19.29 7.05 1.54
C ALA A 163 17.82 6.79 1.88
N GLY A 164 17.05 7.86 1.88
CA GLY A 164 15.62 7.79 2.15
C GLY A 164 14.83 7.60 0.86
N ILE A 165 14.77 6.39 0.33
CA ILE A 165 13.96 6.06 -0.86
C ILE A 165 12.49 5.97 -0.42
N SER A 166 11.65 6.98 -0.76
CA SER A 166 10.30 7.06 -0.18
C SER A 166 9.33 7.88 -1.05
N TYR A 167 8.08 7.97 -0.60
CA TYR A 167 7.01 8.72 -1.22
C TYR A 167 6.83 8.41 -2.71
N PRO A 168 6.53 7.15 -3.05
CA PRO A 168 6.34 6.73 -4.42
C PRO A 168 5.00 7.21 -4.98
N ASP A 169 4.94 7.30 -6.30
CA ASP A 169 3.72 7.17 -7.08
C ASP A 169 4.04 6.34 -8.32
N PHE A 170 3.01 5.78 -8.95
CA PHE A 170 3.14 4.95 -10.13
C PHE A 170 2.52 5.62 -11.35
N VAL A 171 3.24 5.58 -12.46
CA VAL A 171 2.76 6.04 -13.76
C VAL A 171 2.80 4.87 -14.73
N GLU A 172 1.69 4.64 -15.41
CA GLU A 172 1.53 3.59 -16.42
C GLU A 172 1.54 4.25 -17.82
N GLU A 173 2.26 3.66 -18.74
CA GLU A 173 2.30 4.05 -20.16
C GLU A 173 2.32 2.79 -21.02
N GLY A 174 1.13 2.29 -21.38
CA GLY A 174 0.96 1.02 -22.06
C GLY A 174 1.45 -0.16 -21.23
N GLU A 175 2.53 -0.82 -21.66
CA GLU A 175 3.15 -1.92 -20.92
C GLU A 175 4.20 -1.45 -19.89
N ASP A 176 4.60 -0.20 -19.97
CA ASP A 176 5.65 0.36 -19.14
C ASP A 176 5.11 0.86 -17.80
N LEU A 177 5.79 0.49 -16.73
CA LEU A 177 5.54 0.98 -15.37
C LEU A 177 6.71 1.86 -14.92
N TYR A 178 6.39 3.05 -14.46
CA TYR A 178 7.34 3.99 -13.88
C TYR A 178 7.02 4.21 -12.40
N ILE A 179 8.05 4.39 -11.60
CA ILE A 179 7.97 4.82 -10.21
C ILE A 179 8.55 6.21 -10.12
N THR A 180 7.76 7.16 -9.65
CA THR A 180 8.29 8.42 -9.14
C THR A 180 8.57 8.26 -7.66
N GLU A 181 9.64 8.83 -7.14
CA GLU A 181 9.90 8.86 -5.70
C GLU A 181 10.52 10.16 -5.30
N THR A 182 10.27 10.59 -4.08
CA THR A 182 10.83 11.83 -3.57
C THR A 182 11.44 11.63 -2.20
N GLN A 183 12.56 12.34 -1.97
CA GLN A 183 13.16 12.45 -0.65
C GLN A 183 13.57 13.92 -0.44
N LYS A 184 12.71 14.68 0.24
CA LYS A 184 12.91 16.11 0.54
C LYS A 184 13.22 16.93 -0.73
N SER A 185 14.49 17.19 -1.02
CA SER A 185 14.93 18.02 -2.15
C SER A 185 15.23 17.24 -3.42
N VAL A 186 15.10 15.91 -3.41
CA VAL A 186 15.40 15.04 -4.55
C VAL A 186 14.11 14.39 -5.02
N ALA A 187 13.85 14.46 -6.33
CA ALA A 187 12.78 13.70 -6.99
C ALA A 187 13.40 12.89 -8.13
N ARG A 188 12.97 11.64 -8.29
CA ARG A 188 13.45 10.74 -9.32
C ARG A 188 12.29 10.05 -10.02
N VAL A 189 12.54 9.61 -11.25
CA VAL A 189 11.65 8.75 -12.03
C VAL A 189 12.45 7.52 -12.45
N HIS A 190 11.91 6.34 -12.21
CA HIS A 190 12.53 5.07 -12.53
C HIS A 190 11.60 4.27 -13.43
N LYS A 191 12.08 3.86 -14.60
CA LYS A 191 11.39 2.84 -15.39
C LYS A 191 11.64 1.48 -14.72
N VAL A 192 10.57 0.77 -14.39
CA VAL A 192 10.67 -0.57 -13.82
C VAL A 192 10.95 -1.56 -14.95
N ASP A 193 11.94 -2.43 -14.75
CA ASP A 193 12.23 -3.50 -15.72
C ASP A 193 11.00 -4.40 -15.89
N GLN A 194 10.62 -4.69 -17.14
CA GLN A 194 9.43 -5.48 -17.44
C GLN A 194 9.52 -6.91 -16.88
N ALA A 195 10.71 -7.51 -16.88
CA ALA A 195 10.90 -8.84 -16.31
C ALA A 195 10.69 -8.83 -14.78
N LEU A 196 11.04 -7.73 -14.11
CA LEU A 196 10.73 -7.55 -12.69
C LEU A 196 9.22 -7.43 -12.49
N VAL A 197 8.52 -6.62 -13.27
CA VAL A 197 7.05 -6.50 -13.20
C VAL A 197 6.39 -7.86 -13.39
N ASP A 198 6.80 -8.62 -14.41
CA ASP A 198 6.27 -9.97 -14.68
C ASP A 198 6.52 -10.91 -13.49
N SER A 199 7.69 -10.83 -12.87
CA SER A 199 8.07 -11.69 -11.73
C SER A 199 7.18 -11.48 -10.49
N LEU A 200 6.59 -10.30 -10.32
CA LEU A 200 5.68 -10.00 -9.21
C LEU A 200 4.41 -10.86 -9.25
N PHE A 201 4.03 -11.34 -10.44
CA PHE A 201 2.77 -12.04 -10.71
C PHE A 201 2.95 -13.50 -11.10
N LEU A 202 4.17 -14.05 -10.99
CA LEU A 202 4.40 -15.47 -11.20
C LEU A 202 3.65 -16.30 -10.14
N PRO A 203 3.12 -17.49 -10.52
CA PRO A 203 2.52 -18.40 -9.56
C PRO A 203 3.51 -18.66 -8.40
N GLN A 204 3.03 -18.56 -7.20
CA GLN A 204 3.82 -19.00 -6.05
C GLN A 204 3.95 -20.52 -6.13
N ASN A 205 5.17 -21.04 -6.03
CA ASN A 205 5.34 -22.46 -5.80
C ASN A 205 4.61 -22.78 -4.48
N PRO A 206 3.76 -23.81 -4.45
CA PRO A 206 3.18 -24.24 -3.18
C PRO A 206 4.33 -24.46 -2.19
N PRO A 207 4.13 -24.15 -0.90
CA PRO A 207 5.14 -24.43 0.11
C PRO A 207 5.54 -25.89 -0.07
N ASN A 208 6.84 -26.14 -0.28
CA ASN A 208 7.37 -27.49 -0.45
C ASN A 208 6.76 -28.36 0.63
N GLY A 209 6.03 -29.36 0.18
CA GLY A 209 5.33 -30.28 1.07
C GLY A 209 6.30 -30.76 2.14
N SER A 210 5.81 -30.75 3.36
CA SER A 210 6.44 -31.38 4.51
C SER A 210 7.06 -32.72 4.11
N VAL A 211 8.39 -32.79 4.23
CA VAL A 211 9.12 -34.04 4.30
C VAL A 211 8.92 -34.64 5.67
#